data_d3281d948ced55c7041f1966522dda76
#
_entry.id   d3281d948ced55c7041f1966522dda76
#
_cell.length_a   1.000
_cell.length_b   1.000
_cell.length_c   1.000
_cell.angle_alpha   90.00
_cell.angle_beta   90.00
_cell.angle_gamma   90.00
#
_symmetry.space_group_name_H-M   'P 1'
#
loop_
_entity.id
_entity.type
_entity.pdbx_description
1 polymer ?
#
loop_
_entity_poly.entity_id
_entity_poly.type
_entity_poly.pdbx_seq_one_letter_code
_entity_poly.pdbx_strand_id
1 'polypeptide(L)'
;EKIYLVDQENGRIIITEETFDPSKVEVMDTFKYSDVWTESQSVIKKTTLNKPSGIFVTHYKGDTLIYIADFANERVLACYEDGSIFMEYTKPSGDLYDANTTFNPKNIVVDNALNVYVVITSITTGMVQFSSDGSFNGYYGANRVEATAEVIANMFWKMIYTREQIMKMKRAVSVEISNVDIDEDGFIYTVTENKNANTDVLKKMNPAGTNIFTNLGYDEYTYGDFLSVYYRGKTYE
;
A
#
# COMPACT_ATOMS: atom_id res chain seq x y z
N GLU A 1 20.10 -10.65 11.80
CA GLU A 1 19.05 -10.28 10.87
C GLU A 1 19.34 -8.89 10.30
N LYS A 2 19.03 -8.64 9.01
CA LYS A 2 19.19 -7.31 8.40
C LYS A 2 17.92 -6.49 8.60
N ILE A 3 18.08 -5.21 8.88
CA ILE A 3 17.01 -4.22 8.99
C ILE A 3 17.16 -3.23 7.85
N TYR A 4 16.07 -2.95 7.15
CA TYR A 4 16.00 -2.02 6.03
C TYR A 4 15.17 -0.81 6.42
N LEU A 5 15.75 0.37 6.31
CA LEU A 5 15.14 1.63 6.71
C LEU A 5 15.03 2.59 5.53
N VAL A 6 13.87 3.21 5.37
CA VAL A 6 13.66 4.25 4.37
C VAL A 6 14.10 5.60 4.92
N ASP A 7 15.13 6.19 4.33
CA ASP A 7 15.56 7.57 4.59
C ASP A 7 14.97 8.49 3.51
N GLN A 8 13.72 8.89 3.76
CA GLN A 8 12.87 9.60 2.80
C GLN A 8 13.47 10.90 2.30
N GLU A 9 13.98 11.71 3.22
CA GLU A 9 14.49 13.06 2.89
C GLU A 9 15.81 13.02 2.11
N ASN A 10 16.62 11.97 2.32
CA ASN A 10 17.87 11.79 1.60
C ASN A 10 17.73 10.87 0.36
N GLY A 11 16.53 10.34 0.10
CA GLY A 11 16.26 9.51 -1.09
C GLY A 11 17.08 8.23 -1.15
N ARG A 12 17.18 7.51 -0.01
CA ARG A 12 18.02 6.32 0.10
C ARG A 12 17.43 5.26 1.02
N ILE A 13 17.96 4.05 0.92
CA ILE A 13 17.68 2.95 1.85
C ILE A 13 18.93 2.71 2.67
N ILE A 14 18.76 2.59 3.98
CA ILE A 14 19.81 2.24 4.94
C ILE A 14 19.61 0.78 5.32
N ILE A 15 20.67 -0.02 5.21
CA ILE A 15 20.70 -1.43 5.61
C ILE A 15 21.62 -1.55 6.81
N THR A 16 21.14 -2.17 7.87
CA THR A 16 21.92 -2.37 9.11
C THR A 16 21.62 -3.73 9.71
N GLU A 17 22.45 -4.15 10.66
CA GLU A 17 22.17 -5.31 11.50
C GLU A 17 21.33 -4.92 12.71
N GLU A 18 20.65 -5.89 13.31
CA GLU A 18 19.80 -5.72 14.50
C GLU A 18 20.52 -5.04 15.67
N THR A 19 21.83 -5.26 15.80
CA THR A 19 22.68 -4.65 16.85
C THR A 19 23.06 -3.21 16.56
N PHE A 20 22.69 -2.67 15.41
CA PHE A 20 23.00 -1.33 14.92
C PHE A 20 24.48 -0.93 15.13
N ASP A 21 25.41 -1.64 14.50
CA ASP A 21 26.81 -1.28 14.45
C ASP A 21 27.04 -0.21 13.37
N PRO A 22 27.41 1.04 13.71
CA PRO A 22 27.62 2.09 12.71
C PRO A 22 28.68 1.76 11.66
N SER A 23 29.62 0.85 11.96
CA SER A 23 30.66 0.43 11.03
C SER A 23 30.17 -0.55 9.96
N LYS A 24 28.96 -1.09 10.15
CA LYS A 24 28.34 -2.08 9.25
C LYS A 24 27.09 -1.55 8.56
N VAL A 25 26.87 -0.25 8.62
CA VAL A 25 25.74 0.38 7.93
C VAL A 25 26.05 0.48 6.45
N GLU A 26 25.19 -0.12 5.63
CA GLU A 26 25.24 -0.01 4.17
C GLU A 26 24.18 1.02 3.70
N VAL A 27 24.47 1.72 2.63
CA VAL A 27 23.58 2.73 2.04
C VAL A 27 23.34 2.41 0.58
N MET A 28 22.06 2.29 0.20
CA MET A 28 21.62 2.15 -1.19
C MET A 28 21.00 3.48 -1.64
N ASP A 29 21.69 4.23 -2.48
CA ASP A 29 21.27 5.51 -3.03
C ASP A 29 21.21 5.53 -4.56
N THR A 30 21.78 4.54 -5.19
CA THR A 30 21.88 4.42 -6.66
C THR A 30 21.46 3.02 -7.11
N PHE A 31 20.56 2.97 -8.07
CA PHE A 31 20.00 1.75 -8.63
C PHE A 31 20.39 1.60 -10.10
N LYS A 32 20.63 0.36 -10.55
CA LYS A 32 21.13 0.06 -11.88
C LYS A 32 20.12 -0.76 -12.65
N TYR A 33 19.74 -0.31 -13.84
CA TYR A 33 19.03 -1.16 -14.77
C TYR A 33 20.00 -2.19 -15.36
N SER A 34 19.52 -3.42 -15.54
CA SER A 34 20.25 -4.43 -16.31
C SER A 34 20.55 -3.87 -17.71
N ASP A 35 21.72 -4.26 -18.26
CA ASP A 35 22.24 -3.73 -19.53
C ASP A 35 21.17 -3.55 -20.61
N VAL A 36 20.86 -2.31 -20.91
CA VAL A 36 20.11 -1.97 -22.12
C VAL A 36 21.09 -2.06 -23.29
N TRP A 37 20.97 -3.11 -24.09
CA TRP A 37 21.71 -3.26 -25.33
C TRP A 37 21.30 -2.12 -26.28
N THR A 38 22.16 -1.14 -26.43
CA THR A 38 22.13 -0.24 -27.57
C THR A 38 23.16 -0.74 -28.58
N GLU A 39 22.87 -0.63 -29.89
CA GLU A 39 23.68 -1.20 -30.97
C GLU A 39 25.17 -0.80 -30.98
N SER A 40 25.61 0.10 -30.10
CA SER A 40 26.98 0.62 -30.10
C SER A 40 27.71 0.61 -28.77
N GLN A 41 27.06 0.51 -27.61
CA GLN A 41 27.72 0.38 -26.28
C GLN A 41 26.75 -0.11 -25.20
N SER A 42 27.22 -0.96 -24.27
CA SER A 42 26.49 -1.29 -23.05
C SER A 42 26.56 -0.10 -22.07
N VAL A 43 25.51 0.70 -22.01
CA VAL A 43 25.41 1.79 -21.03
C VAL A 43 24.56 1.30 -19.86
N ILE A 44 25.15 1.18 -18.68
CA ILE A 44 24.41 0.93 -17.45
C ILE A 44 23.61 2.19 -17.12
N LYS A 45 22.31 2.15 -17.35
CA LYS A 45 21.40 3.22 -16.93
C LYS A 45 21.25 3.15 -15.41
N LYS A 46 21.47 4.29 -14.74
CA LYS A 46 21.31 4.42 -13.29
C LYS A 46 20.13 5.33 -12.97
N THR A 47 19.55 5.12 -11.80
CA THR A 47 18.48 5.96 -11.24
C THR A 47 18.64 6.10 -9.73
N THR A 48 18.01 7.12 -9.17
CA THR A 48 17.96 7.41 -7.73
C THR A 48 16.52 7.45 -7.25
N LEU A 49 16.30 7.37 -5.94
CA LEU A 49 15.00 7.54 -5.32
C LEU A 49 14.68 9.02 -5.11
N ASN A 50 13.38 9.33 -5.07
CA ASN A 50 12.88 10.65 -4.75
C ASN A 50 11.72 10.54 -3.77
N LYS A 51 11.95 10.90 -2.51
CA LYS A 51 11.01 10.77 -1.40
C LYS A 51 10.42 9.37 -1.27
N PRO A 52 11.24 8.32 -1.14
CA PRO A 52 10.73 6.97 -0.89
C PRO A 52 9.90 6.97 0.40
N SER A 53 8.77 6.27 0.40
CA SER A 53 7.80 6.33 1.50
C SER A 53 7.52 4.98 2.16
N GLY A 54 7.74 3.88 1.46
CA GLY A 54 7.51 2.53 1.96
C GLY A 54 8.52 1.54 1.42
N ILE A 55 8.71 0.45 2.15
CA ILE A 55 9.63 -0.64 1.79
C ILE A 55 9.01 -1.98 2.17
N PHE A 56 9.23 -2.98 1.33
CA PHE A 56 8.90 -4.38 1.61
C PHE A 56 10.06 -5.27 1.17
N VAL A 57 10.44 -6.22 2.01
CA VAL A 57 11.56 -7.12 1.72
C VAL A 57 11.06 -8.55 1.73
N THR A 58 11.40 -9.30 0.69
CA THR A 58 11.06 -10.72 0.58
C THR A 58 12.23 -11.52 0.02
N HIS A 59 12.17 -12.84 0.13
CA HIS A 59 13.17 -13.74 -0.41
C HIS A 59 12.58 -14.54 -1.57
N TYR A 60 13.26 -14.55 -2.69
CA TYR A 60 12.86 -15.28 -3.87
C TYR A 60 14.03 -16.02 -4.50
N LYS A 61 13.92 -17.35 -4.62
CA LYS A 61 14.96 -18.23 -5.22
C LYS A 61 16.34 -18.09 -4.59
N GLY A 62 16.42 -17.72 -3.32
CA GLY A 62 17.68 -17.54 -2.59
C GLY A 62 18.23 -16.11 -2.60
N ASP A 63 17.64 -15.23 -3.39
CA ASP A 63 17.98 -13.80 -3.41
C ASP A 63 17.04 -12.98 -2.54
N THR A 64 17.53 -11.87 -2.01
CA THR A 64 16.71 -10.86 -1.32
C THR A 64 16.21 -9.84 -2.34
N LEU A 65 14.88 -9.69 -2.43
CA LEU A 65 14.21 -8.66 -3.22
C LEU A 65 13.68 -7.56 -2.31
N ILE A 66 14.00 -6.32 -2.66
CA ILE A 66 13.62 -5.12 -1.94
C ILE A 66 12.68 -4.31 -2.84
N TYR A 67 11.43 -4.13 -2.39
CA TYR A 67 10.43 -3.32 -3.08
C TYR A 67 10.33 -1.96 -2.40
N ILE A 68 10.43 -0.87 -3.16
CA ILE A 68 10.51 0.49 -2.65
C ILE A 68 9.41 1.34 -3.29
N ALA A 69 8.56 1.96 -2.47
CA ALA A 69 7.61 2.97 -2.92
C ALA A 69 8.35 4.29 -3.16
N ASP A 70 8.73 4.55 -4.39
CA ASP A 70 9.46 5.74 -4.82
C ASP A 70 8.47 6.85 -5.17
N PHE A 71 7.93 7.49 -4.11
CA PHE A 71 6.73 8.32 -4.11
C PHE A 71 6.76 9.43 -5.16
N ALA A 72 7.80 10.26 -5.15
CA ALA A 72 7.87 11.43 -6.02
C ALA A 72 8.36 11.11 -7.45
N ASN A 73 8.88 9.90 -7.67
CA ASN A 73 9.15 9.37 -9.01
C ASN A 73 7.96 8.59 -9.59
N GLU A 74 6.83 8.53 -8.88
CA GLU A 74 5.58 7.88 -9.32
C GLU A 74 5.78 6.43 -9.75
N ARG A 75 6.57 5.64 -8.97
CA ARG A 75 6.86 4.25 -9.27
C ARG A 75 7.09 3.39 -8.03
N VAL A 76 6.98 2.10 -8.18
CA VAL A 76 7.54 1.11 -7.26
C VAL A 76 8.76 0.48 -7.93
N LEU A 77 9.86 0.45 -7.22
CA LEU A 77 11.11 -0.14 -7.68
C LEU A 77 11.37 -1.43 -6.92
N ALA A 78 11.47 -2.56 -7.62
CA ALA A 78 11.95 -3.81 -7.07
C ALA A 78 13.42 -4.01 -7.46
N CYS A 79 14.29 -4.26 -6.49
CA CYS A 79 15.73 -4.41 -6.71
C CYS A 79 16.33 -5.48 -5.79
N TYR A 80 17.54 -5.90 -6.15
CA TYR A 80 18.41 -6.73 -5.30
C TYR A 80 19.21 -5.86 -4.33
N GLU A 81 19.85 -6.49 -3.35
CA GLU A 81 20.70 -5.78 -2.37
C GLU A 81 21.90 -5.03 -2.99
N ASP A 82 22.36 -5.44 -4.15
CA ASP A 82 23.45 -4.76 -4.88
C ASP A 82 22.98 -3.52 -5.67
N GLY A 83 21.68 -3.20 -5.58
CA GLY A 83 21.04 -2.10 -6.29
C GLY A 83 20.68 -2.39 -7.75
N SER A 84 20.86 -3.62 -8.23
CA SER A 84 20.37 -4.00 -9.57
C SER A 84 18.85 -4.13 -9.57
N ILE A 85 18.21 -3.53 -10.58
CA ILE A 85 16.75 -3.46 -10.66
C ILE A 85 16.23 -4.78 -11.21
N PHE A 86 15.32 -5.38 -10.46
CA PHE A 86 14.54 -6.55 -10.87
C PHE A 86 13.34 -6.16 -11.72
N MET A 87 12.54 -5.18 -11.24
CA MET A 87 11.31 -4.72 -11.91
C MET A 87 10.99 -3.28 -11.51
N GLU A 88 10.35 -2.57 -12.42
CA GLU A 88 9.78 -1.24 -12.17
C GLU A 88 8.29 -1.26 -12.47
N TYR A 89 7.47 -0.84 -11.50
CA TYR A 89 6.02 -0.73 -11.64
C TYR A 89 5.67 0.75 -11.69
N THR A 90 5.02 1.16 -12.75
CA THR A 90 4.63 2.55 -12.99
C THR A 90 3.13 2.67 -13.10
N LYS A 91 2.63 3.88 -13.28
CA LYS A 91 1.21 4.15 -13.49
C LYS A 91 0.61 3.20 -14.52
N PRO A 92 -0.44 2.43 -14.16
CA PRO A 92 -1.10 1.54 -15.10
C PRO A 92 -1.67 2.31 -16.30
N SER A 93 -1.58 1.70 -17.47
CA SER A 93 -2.23 2.18 -18.69
C SER A 93 -3.53 1.42 -18.94
N GLY A 94 -4.56 2.07 -19.46
CA GLY A 94 -5.84 1.46 -19.83
C GLY A 94 -7.04 2.01 -19.05
N ASP A 95 -8.24 1.59 -19.46
CA ASP A 95 -9.52 2.15 -19.00
C ASP A 95 -9.86 1.80 -17.53
N LEU A 96 -9.20 0.79 -16.96
CA LEU A 96 -9.45 0.36 -15.57
C LEU A 96 -8.77 1.26 -14.53
N TYR A 97 -7.76 2.03 -14.92
CA TYR A 97 -7.08 2.99 -14.05
C TYR A 97 -7.46 4.41 -14.47
N ASP A 98 -7.96 5.21 -13.53
CA ASP A 98 -8.33 6.59 -13.85
C ASP A 98 -7.11 7.40 -14.29
N ALA A 99 -7.14 7.84 -15.54
CA ALA A 99 -6.05 8.60 -16.16
C ALA A 99 -5.69 9.89 -15.41
N ASN A 100 -6.64 10.48 -14.67
CA ASN A 100 -6.42 11.70 -13.88
C ASN A 100 -5.81 11.44 -12.50
N THR A 101 -5.76 10.18 -12.06
CA THR A 101 -5.15 9.81 -10.78
C THR A 101 -3.64 9.70 -10.94
N THR A 102 -2.88 10.38 -10.09
CA THR A 102 -1.42 10.25 -10.01
C THR A 102 -1.05 8.91 -9.39
N PHE A 103 0.08 8.35 -9.76
CA PHE A 103 0.60 7.11 -9.18
C PHE A 103 1.61 7.44 -8.09
N ASN A 104 1.12 7.87 -6.92
CA ASN A 104 1.95 8.21 -5.76
C ASN A 104 1.94 7.05 -4.74
N PRO A 105 2.84 6.07 -4.87
CA PRO A 105 2.88 4.91 -4.00
C PRO A 105 3.31 5.32 -2.59
N LYS A 106 2.51 4.90 -1.57
CA LYS A 106 2.75 5.21 -0.16
C LYS A 106 3.34 4.01 0.58
N ASN A 107 2.77 2.85 0.37
CA ASN A 107 3.21 1.61 0.99
C ASN A 107 2.98 0.41 0.06
N ILE A 108 3.66 -0.71 0.34
CA ILE A 108 3.69 -1.89 -0.53
C ILE A 108 3.68 -3.14 0.32
N VAL A 109 3.00 -4.18 -0.14
CA VAL A 109 3.23 -5.56 0.29
C VAL A 109 3.29 -6.47 -0.93
N VAL A 110 3.96 -7.61 -0.79
CA VAL A 110 4.18 -8.56 -1.87
C VAL A 110 3.86 -9.96 -1.35
N ASP A 111 3.06 -10.71 -2.09
CA ASP A 111 2.73 -12.08 -1.72
C ASP A 111 3.79 -13.10 -2.19
N ASN A 112 3.61 -14.37 -1.81
CA ASN A 112 4.52 -15.46 -2.15
C ASN A 112 4.60 -15.76 -3.67
N ALA A 113 3.65 -15.26 -4.46
CA ALA A 113 3.63 -15.37 -5.93
C ALA A 113 4.27 -14.13 -6.60
N LEU A 114 4.83 -13.22 -5.81
CA LEU A 114 5.36 -11.92 -6.23
C LEU A 114 4.31 -10.99 -6.85
N ASN A 115 3.02 -11.15 -6.52
CA ASN A 115 2.05 -10.12 -6.81
C ASN A 115 2.28 -8.94 -5.88
N VAL A 116 2.24 -7.73 -6.42
CA VAL A 116 2.56 -6.49 -5.71
C VAL A 116 1.28 -5.71 -5.45
N TYR A 117 1.04 -5.39 -4.19
CA TYR A 117 -0.12 -4.62 -3.74
C TYR A 117 0.36 -3.26 -3.24
N VAL A 118 -0.07 -2.20 -3.91
CA VAL A 118 0.43 -0.85 -3.69
C VAL A 118 -0.67 0.04 -3.14
N VAL A 119 -0.43 0.62 -1.98
CA VAL A 119 -1.25 1.70 -1.43
C VAL A 119 -0.88 2.99 -2.13
N ILE A 120 -1.84 3.59 -2.83
CA ILE A 120 -1.65 4.86 -3.56
C ILE A 120 -2.40 5.97 -2.83
N THR A 121 -1.77 7.12 -2.67
CA THR A 121 -2.42 8.32 -2.13
C THR A 121 -3.57 8.75 -3.03
N SER A 122 -4.68 9.18 -2.43
CA SER A 122 -5.90 9.62 -3.13
C SER A 122 -6.69 8.54 -3.86
N ILE A 123 -6.32 7.26 -3.71
CA ILE A 123 -7.14 6.14 -4.19
C ILE A 123 -7.93 5.53 -3.04
N THR A 124 -9.25 5.48 -3.21
CA THR A 124 -10.20 4.94 -2.23
C THR A 124 -10.84 3.62 -2.68
N THR A 125 -10.53 3.20 -3.90
CA THR A 125 -11.05 1.95 -4.51
C THR A 125 -10.31 0.69 -4.06
N GLY A 126 -9.31 0.82 -3.21
CA GLY A 126 -8.47 -0.30 -2.76
C GLY A 126 -7.00 -0.10 -3.12
N MET A 127 -6.21 -1.16 -3.02
CA MET A 127 -4.80 -1.15 -3.42
C MET A 127 -4.68 -1.48 -4.91
N VAL A 128 -3.73 -0.86 -5.58
CA VAL A 128 -3.37 -1.22 -6.97
C VAL A 128 -2.63 -2.55 -6.94
N GLN A 129 -3.08 -3.52 -7.72
CA GLN A 129 -2.46 -4.84 -7.79
C GLN A 129 -1.74 -5.04 -9.12
N PHE A 130 -0.50 -5.49 -9.04
CA PHE A 130 0.29 -5.94 -10.19
C PHE A 130 0.64 -7.42 -10.05
N SER A 131 0.71 -8.11 -11.16
CA SER A 131 1.32 -9.45 -11.24
C SER A 131 2.85 -9.38 -11.16
N SER A 132 3.49 -10.52 -10.96
CA SER A 132 4.95 -10.66 -10.94
C SER A 132 5.64 -10.26 -12.26
N ASP A 133 4.92 -10.23 -13.37
CA ASP A 133 5.39 -9.76 -14.68
C ASP A 133 5.21 -8.25 -14.91
N GLY A 134 4.71 -7.52 -13.90
CA GLY A 134 4.44 -6.08 -13.97
C GLY A 134 3.09 -5.70 -14.58
N SER A 135 2.27 -6.65 -14.99
CA SER A 135 0.94 -6.36 -15.53
C SER A 135 -0.03 -5.90 -14.44
N PHE A 136 -0.87 -4.91 -14.76
CA PHE A 136 -1.90 -4.40 -13.84
C PHE A 136 -3.09 -5.34 -13.78
N ASN A 137 -3.44 -5.83 -12.60
CA ASN A 137 -4.54 -6.77 -12.36
C ASN A 137 -5.83 -6.11 -11.85
N GLY A 138 -5.80 -4.80 -11.57
CA GLY A 138 -6.96 -4.10 -11.02
C GLY A 138 -6.75 -3.64 -9.58
N TYR A 139 -7.86 -3.50 -8.84
CA TYR A 139 -7.84 -3.02 -7.46
C TYR A 139 -8.19 -4.15 -6.49
N TYR A 140 -7.33 -4.35 -5.51
CA TYR A 140 -7.50 -5.36 -4.47
C TYR A 140 -8.05 -4.73 -3.19
N GLY A 141 -8.96 -5.45 -2.52
CA GLY A 141 -9.53 -5.01 -1.23
C GLY A 141 -10.37 -3.74 -1.36
N ALA A 142 -10.99 -3.52 -2.53
CA ALA A 142 -11.88 -2.40 -2.76
C ALA A 142 -12.88 -2.29 -1.59
N ASN A 143 -12.96 -1.11 -0.99
CA ASN A 143 -14.00 -0.81 -0.02
C ASN A 143 -15.35 -0.90 -0.74
N ARG A 144 -15.99 -2.08 -0.71
CA ARG A 144 -17.38 -2.19 -1.11
C ARG A 144 -18.14 -1.27 -0.17
N VAL A 145 -18.71 -0.21 -0.71
CA VAL A 145 -19.77 0.51 -0.02
C VAL A 145 -20.86 -0.54 0.15
N GLU A 146 -20.98 -1.11 1.34
CA GLU A 146 -22.09 -2.00 1.63
C GLU A 146 -23.36 -1.21 1.33
N ALA A 147 -24.26 -1.84 0.57
CA ALA A 147 -25.55 -1.27 0.25
C ALA A 147 -26.43 -1.31 1.52
N THR A 148 -26.01 -0.55 2.56
CA THR A 148 -26.84 -0.36 3.74
C THR A 148 -28.16 0.30 3.32
N ALA A 149 -29.22 0.07 4.07
CA ALA A 149 -30.51 0.71 3.80
C ALA A 149 -30.37 2.23 3.67
N GLU A 150 -29.42 2.84 4.38
CA GLU A 150 -29.10 4.26 4.30
C GLU A 150 -28.45 4.64 2.96
N VAL A 151 -27.52 3.83 2.44
CA VAL A 151 -26.89 4.05 1.14
C VAL A 151 -27.90 3.90 0.01
N ILE A 152 -28.76 2.88 0.09
CA ILE A 152 -29.85 2.67 -0.88
C ILE A 152 -30.85 3.83 -0.83
N ALA A 153 -31.26 4.26 0.36
CA ALA A 153 -32.12 5.42 0.54
C ALA A 153 -31.47 6.68 -0.03
N ASN A 154 -30.19 6.92 0.25
CA ASN A 154 -29.44 8.06 -0.30
C ASN A 154 -29.34 8.03 -1.83
N MET A 155 -29.17 6.84 -2.44
CA MET A 155 -29.22 6.69 -3.89
C MET A 155 -30.59 7.02 -4.46
N PHE A 156 -31.67 6.53 -3.81
CA PHE A 156 -33.03 6.82 -4.21
C PHE A 156 -33.37 8.32 -4.08
N TRP A 157 -32.98 8.95 -2.97
CA TRP A 157 -33.19 10.37 -2.77
C TRP A 157 -32.40 11.25 -3.75
N LYS A 158 -31.21 10.84 -4.19
CA LYS A 158 -30.44 11.53 -5.24
C LYS A 158 -31.17 11.60 -6.59
N MET A 159 -32.07 10.66 -6.87
CA MET A 159 -32.90 10.69 -8.08
C MET A 159 -34.06 11.72 -8.00
N ILE A 160 -34.47 12.10 -6.78
CA ILE A 160 -35.64 12.96 -6.52
C ILE A 160 -35.21 14.39 -6.16
N TYR A 161 -34.01 14.55 -5.55
CA TYR A 161 -33.57 15.84 -5.05
C TYR A 161 -33.02 16.75 -6.16
N THR A 162 -33.20 18.07 -5.95
CA THR A 162 -32.60 19.08 -6.80
C THR A 162 -31.08 19.11 -6.59
N ARG A 163 -30.36 19.69 -7.57
CA ARG A 163 -28.87 19.78 -7.55
C ARG A 163 -28.34 20.45 -6.26
N GLU A 164 -29.08 21.46 -5.73
CA GLU A 164 -28.71 22.17 -4.49
C GLU A 164 -28.89 21.29 -3.25
N GLN A 165 -29.92 20.45 -3.23
CA GLN A 165 -30.16 19.52 -2.14
C GLN A 165 -29.13 18.39 -2.14
N ILE A 166 -28.74 17.89 -3.31
CA ILE A 166 -27.69 16.87 -3.46
C ILE A 166 -26.35 17.40 -2.94
N MET A 167 -26.04 18.68 -3.19
CA MET A 167 -24.78 19.29 -2.69
C MET A 167 -24.72 19.41 -1.16
N LYS A 168 -25.86 19.45 -0.48
CA LYS A 168 -25.97 19.50 0.99
C LYS A 168 -25.98 18.12 1.65
N MET A 169 -26.13 17.05 0.88
CA MET A 169 -26.11 15.69 1.44
C MET A 169 -24.68 15.33 1.90
N LYS A 170 -24.57 14.70 3.07
CA LYS A 170 -23.30 14.11 3.51
C LYS A 170 -22.84 13.11 2.46
N ARG A 171 -21.69 13.34 1.88
CA ARG A 171 -21.04 12.36 1.00
C ARG A 171 -20.49 11.27 1.90
N ALA A 172 -20.79 10.01 1.61
CA ALA A 172 -19.99 8.91 2.12
C ALA A 172 -18.60 9.09 1.49
N VAL A 173 -17.66 9.56 2.28
CA VAL A 173 -16.26 9.72 1.84
C VAL A 173 -15.64 8.34 1.97
N SER A 174 -15.28 7.75 0.85
CA SER A 174 -14.43 6.56 0.85
C SER A 174 -13.11 6.93 1.53
N VAL A 175 -12.65 6.09 2.44
CA VAL A 175 -11.44 6.36 3.22
C VAL A 175 -10.25 5.68 2.58
N GLU A 176 -9.14 6.38 2.50
CA GLU A 176 -7.88 5.86 2.00
C GLU A 176 -7.30 4.82 2.98
N ILE A 177 -6.63 3.81 2.46
CA ILE A 177 -5.84 2.89 3.26
C ILE A 177 -4.61 3.65 3.76
N SER A 178 -4.42 3.70 5.07
CA SER A 178 -3.29 4.41 5.69
C SER A 178 -2.06 3.53 5.83
N ASN A 179 -2.26 2.23 6.10
CA ASN A 179 -1.17 1.26 6.21
C ASN A 179 -1.61 -0.14 5.78
N VAL A 180 -0.64 -0.99 5.45
CA VAL A 180 -0.84 -2.36 4.99
C VAL A 180 0.28 -3.26 5.48
N ASP A 181 -0.05 -4.52 5.78
CA ASP A 181 0.88 -5.58 6.08
C ASP A 181 0.36 -6.92 5.53
N ILE A 182 1.21 -7.93 5.41
CA ILE A 182 0.88 -9.26 4.91
C ILE A 182 1.51 -10.33 5.80
N ASP A 183 0.75 -11.38 6.11
CA ASP A 183 1.27 -12.52 6.87
C ASP A 183 1.85 -13.62 5.95
N GLU A 184 2.47 -14.63 6.57
CA GLU A 184 3.09 -15.76 5.85
C GLU A 184 2.08 -16.60 5.06
N ASP A 185 0.80 -16.58 5.47
CA ASP A 185 -0.30 -17.28 4.81
C ASP A 185 -0.88 -16.47 3.63
N GLY A 186 -0.41 -15.25 3.41
CA GLY A 186 -0.85 -14.35 2.34
C GLY A 186 -2.13 -13.58 2.66
N PHE A 187 -2.55 -13.50 3.93
CA PHE A 187 -3.61 -12.58 4.33
C PHE A 187 -3.07 -11.16 4.46
N ILE A 188 -3.78 -10.22 3.85
CA ILE A 188 -3.39 -8.81 3.86
C ILE A 188 -4.21 -8.07 4.92
N TYR A 189 -3.50 -7.37 5.79
CA TYR A 189 -4.07 -6.53 6.84
C TYR A 189 -4.00 -5.07 6.40
N THR A 190 -5.13 -4.35 6.45
CA THR A 190 -5.16 -2.93 6.12
C THR A 190 -5.74 -2.12 7.26
N VAL A 191 -5.19 -0.93 7.45
CA VAL A 191 -5.69 0.07 8.40
C VAL A 191 -6.16 1.28 7.62
N THR A 192 -7.32 1.82 7.99
CA THR A 192 -7.86 3.07 7.45
C THR A 192 -8.06 4.07 8.57
N GLU A 193 -7.61 5.31 8.41
CA GLU A 193 -7.95 6.38 9.33
C GLU A 193 -9.37 6.86 9.04
N ASN A 194 -10.30 6.52 9.90
CA ASN A 194 -11.65 7.05 9.79
C ASN A 194 -12.09 7.71 11.11
N LYS A 195 -12.44 8.97 11.03
CA LYS A 195 -13.00 9.74 12.16
C LYS A 195 -14.49 9.48 12.41
N ASN A 196 -15.14 8.71 11.55
CA ASN A 196 -16.56 8.36 11.68
C ASN A 196 -16.67 6.85 11.92
N ALA A 197 -17.14 6.45 13.08
CA ALA A 197 -17.16 5.10 13.65
C ALA A 197 -17.97 4.01 12.89
N ASN A 198 -18.31 4.20 11.63
CA ASN A 198 -19.18 3.29 10.88
C ASN A 198 -18.47 2.52 9.76
N THR A 199 -17.15 2.48 9.72
CA THR A 199 -16.41 1.72 8.72
C THR A 199 -15.33 0.89 9.39
N ASP A 200 -15.09 -0.31 8.86
CA ASP A 200 -14.03 -1.20 9.32
C ASP A 200 -12.66 -0.52 9.25
N VAL A 201 -12.14 -0.10 10.38
CA VAL A 201 -10.83 0.56 10.51
C VAL A 201 -9.73 -0.45 10.22
N LEU A 202 -9.88 -1.66 10.72
CA LEU A 202 -8.95 -2.78 10.51
C LEU A 202 -9.64 -3.87 9.69
N LYS A 203 -8.97 -4.33 8.64
CA LYS A 203 -9.44 -5.45 7.81
C LYS A 203 -8.37 -6.52 7.73
N LYS A 204 -8.82 -7.79 7.75
CA LYS A 204 -8.03 -8.93 7.34
C LYS A 204 -8.63 -9.47 6.04
N MET A 205 -7.90 -9.36 4.95
CA MET A 205 -8.35 -9.75 3.62
C MET A 205 -7.73 -11.07 3.19
N ASN A 206 -8.56 -11.97 2.67
CA ASN A 206 -8.09 -13.20 2.06
C ASN A 206 -7.51 -12.93 0.66
N PRO A 207 -6.82 -13.89 0.02
CA PRO A 207 -6.24 -13.69 -1.32
C PRO A 207 -7.22 -13.25 -2.41
N ALA A 208 -8.53 -13.45 -2.21
CA ALA A 208 -9.57 -12.96 -3.11
C ALA A 208 -9.99 -11.49 -2.82
N GLY A 209 -9.36 -10.82 -1.86
CA GLY A 209 -9.66 -9.44 -1.48
C GLY A 209 -10.94 -9.26 -0.65
N THR A 210 -11.44 -10.34 -0.04
CA THR A 210 -12.62 -10.29 0.82
C THR A 210 -12.20 -10.08 2.27
N ASN A 211 -12.78 -9.09 2.94
CA ASN A 211 -12.57 -8.90 4.38
C ASN A 211 -13.22 -10.05 5.16
N ILE A 212 -12.40 -10.83 5.86
CA ILE A 212 -12.87 -11.97 6.65
C ILE A 212 -13.20 -11.63 8.10
N PHE A 213 -12.84 -10.44 8.59
CA PHE A 213 -13.22 -10.01 9.93
C PHE A 213 -14.73 -9.76 10.05
N THR A 214 -15.36 -9.20 9.02
CA THR A 214 -16.81 -8.95 9.02
C THR A 214 -17.65 -10.23 9.10
N ASN A 215 -17.08 -11.37 8.69
CA ASN A 215 -17.76 -12.66 8.71
C ASN A 215 -17.64 -13.41 10.05
N LEU A 216 -16.90 -12.88 11.02
CA LEU A 216 -16.62 -13.53 12.29
C LEU A 216 -17.48 -12.96 13.45
N GLY A 217 -18.43 -12.05 13.19
CA GLY A 217 -19.31 -11.50 14.22
C GLY A 217 -18.59 -10.61 15.23
N TYR A 218 -17.52 -9.97 14.84
CA TYR A 218 -16.81 -8.98 15.66
C TYR A 218 -17.45 -7.58 15.65
N ASP A 219 -18.70 -7.50 15.24
CA ASP A 219 -19.47 -6.24 15.17
C ASP A 219 -19.62 -5.53 16.53
N GLU A 220 -19.36 -6.22 17.63
CA GLU A 220 -19.41 -5.68 18.99
C GLU A 220 -18.10 -5.03 19.45
N TYR A 221 -17.00 -5.17 18.69
CA TYR A 221 -15.74 -4.56 19.04
C TYR A 221 -15.55 -3.25 18.28
N THR A 222 -15.54 -2.17 19.00
CA THR A 222 -15.04 -0.87 18.53
C THR A 222 -13.53 -0.99 18.32
N TYR A 223 -13.11 -1.32 17.11
CA TYR A 223 -11.71 -1.52 16.77
C TYR A 223 -10.96 -0.20 16.85
N GLY A 224 -10.02 -0.14 17.77
CA GLY A 224 -9.01 0.91 17.84
C GLY A 224 -9.33 2.10 18.74
N ASP A 225 -10.54 2.24 19.27
CA ASP A 225 -10.88 3.42 20.05
C ASP A 225 -10.64 3.28 21.54
N PHE A 226 -10.52 2.08 22.08
CA PHE A 226 -10.36 1.91 23.54
C PHE A 226 -9.47 0.73 23.88
N LEU A 227 -8.19 0.98 23.95
CA LEU A 227 -7.36 0.29 24.91
C LEU A 227 -7.46 1.05 26.23
N SER A 228 -8.57 0.91 26.95
CA SER A 228 -8.57 1.24 28.35
C SER A 228 -7.75 0.17 29.07
N VAL A 229 -6.48 0.46 29.32
CA VAL A 229 -5.61 -0.44 30.05
C VAL A 229 -5.87 -0.21 31.54
N TYR A 230 -6.49 -1.20 32.19
CA TYR A 230 -6.57 -1.22 33.65
C TYR A 230 -5.22 -1.63 34.23
N TYR A 231 -4.48 -0.63 34.72
CA TYR A 231 -3.19 -0.87 35.33
C TYR A 231 -3.15 -0.27 36.74
N ARG A 232 -2.77 -1.08 37.74
CA ARG A 232 -2.69 -0.67 39.16
C ARG A 232 -3.92 0.04 39.72
N GLY A 233 -5.12 -0.44 39.39
CA GLY A 233 -6.35 0.12 39.93
C GLY A 233 -6.82 1.42 39.25
N LYS A 234 -6.23 1.82 38.13
CA LYS A 234 -6.64 2.98 37.33
C LYS A 234 -6.89 2.57 35.90
N THR A 235 -7.92 3.17 35.30
CA THR A 235 -8.22 3.06 33.87
C THR A 235 -7.52 4.23 33.16
N TYR A 236 -6.80 3.92 32.10
CA TYR A 236 -6.19 4.90 31.19
C TYR A 236 -6.94 4.82 29.85
N GLU A 237 -7.51 5.93 29.41
CA GLU A 237 -8.16 6.11 28.10
C GLU A 237 -7.15 6.60 27.06
#